data_bb1051904db40926f821ee81768b12d6
#
_entry.id   bb1051904db40926f821ee81768b12d6
#
_cell.length_a   1.000
_cell.length_b   1.000
_cell.length_c   1.000
_cell.angle_alpha   90.00
_cell.angle_beta   90.00
_cell.angle_gamma   90.00
#
_symmetry.space_group_name_H-M   'P 1'
#
loop_
_entity.id
_entity.type
_entity.pdbx_description
1 polymer ?
#
loop_
_entity_poly.entity_id
_entity_poly.type
_entity_poly.pdbx_seq_one_letter_code
_entity_poly.pdbx_strand_id
1 'polypeptide(L)'
;MKNNIITEFINGQSCRAYEALGAVKIENGIRFSTYAPHARKVELCLNGDIIPMECDERGVWSVERPAIEGDIYQYVITTPTLEKHYRSDPFAVYSEVRPKNASVVYDIDSYSWNDDEWLSKRDKCYEKPMNIYEVHFGSWRIKEGKEETDRFYTYEEMIDLLIPYVKEMGYTHIELLPLTEYPYDGSWGYQVSGYFSATSRYGDPRGLMKFIDACHAENIGIILDFVPVHFVRDFYALHIYDGSFLFESDNEYDRYSEWGTALFDYTKPHVLSFVKSSVNFWIEKYHVDGLRYDAVANLIYRHGHTDDAVNDSGIWFLKNTNYTIQKMHPDVMLFAEDSTNYTKVTAPVEFGGLGFDYKWDLGFMNDTINYIKTPPFERRNHHNKMTFSMSYFYNDLFILPYSHDEVVHGKKTMVDKVFGSQQEQFATIRALYTFQFTHPGKKLNFMGNELGEYLEWRDEKELGWNLLTYPIHDSLHEYVKALHKLYLEQPALYKSDYNSTSFRWIDADNKNQCIYAYRRSDPSGKTLYMVFNFSGSYQNYILKVEQNGAYKELLNSDRDIYSGSNCINSGLYTTNYKIGRAH
;
A
#
# COMPACT_ATOMS: atom_id res chain seq x y z
N MET A 1 11.35 -32.68 -10.40
CA MET A 1 11.04 -31.25 -10.27
C MET A 1 10.83 -30.82 -8.82
N LYS A 2 9.89 -31.40 -8.08
CA LYS A 2 9.56 -30.99 -6.69
C LYS A 2 10.74 -31.11 -5.69
N ASN A 3 11.62 -32.14 -5.82
CA ASN A 3 12.82 -32.26 -4.98
C ASN A 3 13.82 -31.11 -5.15
N ASN A 4 13.85 -30.46 -6.32
CA ASN A 4 14.72 -29.32 -6.56
C ASN A 4 14.21 -28.07 -5.80
N ILE A 5 12.88 -27.82 -5.80
CA ILE A 5 12.25 -26.67 -5.14
C ILE A 5 12.54 -26.66 -3.63
N ILE A 6 12.50 -27.84 -2.98
CA ILE A 6 12.83 -27.95 -1.54
C ILE A 6 14.31 -27.61 -1.30
N THR A 7 15.20 -28.10 -2.14
CA THR A 7 16.64 -27.79 -2.04
C THR A 7 16.89 -26.29 -2.28
N GLU A 8 16.25 -25.71 -3.28
CA GLU A 8 16.29 -24.28 -3.56
C GLU A 8 15.71 -23.45 -2.38
N PHE A 9 14.62 -23.94 -1.75
CA PHE A 9 14.02 -23.29 -0.57
C PHE A 9 15.02 -23.21 0.58
N ILE A 10 15.65 -24.34 0.93
CA ILE A 10 16.62 -24.39 2.03
C ILE A 10 17.83 -23.50 1.76
N ASN A 11 18.22 -23.35 0.50
CA ASN A 11 19.39 -22.57 0.07
C ASN A 11 19.08 -21.08 -0.24
N GLY A 12 17.88 -20.57 -0.01
CA GLY A 12 17.54 -19.16 -0.25
C GLY A 12 17.24 -18.82 -1.71
N GLN A 13 17.08 -19.82 -2.57
CA GLN A 13 16.96 -19.64 -4.03
C GLN A 13 15.53 -19.74 -4.55
N SER A 14 14.61 -20.37 -3.80
CA SER A 14 13.24 -20.57 -4.26
C SER A 14 12.41 -19.28 -4.17
N CYS A 15 11.56 -19.08 -5.19
CA CYS A 15 10.46 -18.11 -5.20
C CYS A 15 9.09 -18.80 -5.38
N ARG A 16 9.06 -20.16 -5.36
CA ARG A 16 7.85 -20.98 -5.53
C ARG A 16 7.79 -22.13 -4.52
N ALA A 17 8.24 -21.90 -3.29
CA ALA A 17 8.25 -22.92 -2.25
C ALA A 17 6.85 -23.51 -1.98
N TYR A 18 5.78 -22.74 -2.20
CA TYR A 18 4.39 -23.18 -2.09
C TYR A 18 3.97 -24.29 -3.08
N GLU A 19 4.74 -24.56 -4.12
CA GLU A 19 4.50 -25.70 -5.02
C GLU A 19 4.98 -27.04 -4.42
N ALA A 20 5.81 -26.97 -3.37
CA ALA A 20 6.41 -28.15 -2.76
C ALA A 20 6.13 -28.29 -1.26
N LEU A 21 5.88 -27.20 -0.55
CA LEU A 21 5.55 -27.15 0.88
C LEU A 21 4.09 -26.71 1.08
N GLY A 22 3.49 -27.14 2.18
CA GLY A 22 2.07 -26.95 2.47
C GLY A 22 1.21 -28.12 2.03
N ALA A 23 -0.09 -27.89 1.85
CA ALA A 23 -1.06 -28.85 1.36
C ALA A 23 -1.13 -28.82 -0.17
N VAL A 24 -0.35 -29.65 -0.84
CA VAL A 24 -0.19 -29.66 -2.29
C VAL A 24 -0.95 -30.81 -2.92
N LYS A 25 -1.81 -30.51 -3.91
CA LYS A 25 -2.58 -31.51 -4.66
C LYS A 25 -1.66 -32.46 -5.42
N ILE A 26 -1.95 -33.75 -5.33
CA ILE A 26 -1.27 -34.84 -6.06
C ILE A 26 -2.34 -35.72 -6.75
N GLU A 27 -1.89 -36.69 -7.53
CA GLU A 27 -2.81 -37.53 -8.32
C GLU A 27 -3.90 -38.23 -7.48
N ASN A 28 -3.53 -38.72 -6.29
CA ASN A 28 -4.43 -39.49 -5.43
C ASN A 28 -4.69 -38.86 -4.04
N GLY A 29 -4.78 -37.52 -3.97
CA GLY A 29 -5.06 -36.83 -2.71
C GLY A 29 -4.25 -35.55 -2.52
N ILE A 30 -3.90 -35.28 -1.27
CA ILE A 30 -3.10 -34.13 -0.86
C ILE A 30 -1.82 -34.59 -0.20
N ARG A 31 -0.69 -34.02 -0.57
CA ARG A 31 0.55 -34.13 0.19
C ARG A 31 0.66 -32.94 1.12
N PHE A 32 0.70 -33.24 2.41
CA PHE A 32 0.95 -32.28 3.48
C PHE A 32 2.43 -32.30 3.80
N SER A 33 3.10 -31.15 3.78
CA SER A 33 4.53 -31.06 4.06
C SER A 33 4.92 -29.74 4.72
N THR A 34 5.83 -29.84 5.71
CA THR A 34 6.34 -28.67 6.43
C THR A 34 7.84 -28.82 6.70
N TYR A 35 8.54 -27.68 6.74
CA TYR A 35 9.96 -27.62 7.10
C TYR A 35 10.09 -27.36 8.61
N ALA A 36 10.57 -28.38 9.35
CA ALA A 36 10.74 -28.32 10.79
C ALA A 36 11.99 -29.15 11.20
N PRO A 37 13.20 -28.67 10.86
CA PRO A 37 14.43 -29.47 10.96
C PRO A 37 14.84 -29.79 12.39
N HIS A 38 14.37 -29.05 13.40
CA HIS A 38 14.71 -29.29 14.80
C HIS A 38 13.63 -30.07 15.55
N ALA A 39 12.47 -30.30 14.91
CA ALA A 39 11.38 -31.08 15.54
C ALA A 39 11.82 -32.54 15.78
N ARG A 40 11.45 -33.10 16.93
CA ARG A 40 11.64 -34.53 17.21
C ARG A 40 10.62 -35.40 16.51
N LYS A 41 9.42 -34.87 16.30
CA LYS A 41 8.32 -35.56 15.63
C LYS A 41 7.34 -34.52 15.10
N VAL A 42 6.79 -34.79 13.93
CA VAL A 42 5.64 -34.03 13.39
C VAL A 42 4.54 -35.01 13.05
N GLU A 43 3.33 -34.64 13.41
CA GLU A 43 2.10 -35.38 13.11
C GLU A 43 1.14 -34.41 12.39
N LEU A 44 0.38 -34.90 11.43
CA LEU A 44 -0.72 -34.17 10.81
C LEU A 44 -1.99 -34.41 11.64
N CYS A 45 -2.62 -33.34 12.10
CA CYS A 45 -4.00 -33.38 12.60
C CYS A 45 -4.92 -33.01 11.43
N LEU A 46 -5.63 -33.97 10.87
CA LEU A 46 -6.57 -33.78 9.76
C LEU A 46 -7.98 -34.11 10.25
N ASN A 47 -8.87 -33.12 10.30
CA ASN A 47 -10.25 -33.25 10.84
C ASN A 47 -10.30 -33.86 12.23
N GLY A 48 -9.24 -33.70 13.05
CA GLY A 48 -9.10 -34.24 14.38
C GLY A 48 -8.35 -35.59 14.48
N ASP A 49 -8.11 -36.26 13.37
CA ASP A 49 -7.30 -37.47 13.32
C ASP A 49 -5.80 -37.14 13.33
N ILE A 50 -5.05 -37.80 14.19
CA ILE A 50 -3.60 -37.64 14.34
C ILE A 50 -2.85 -38.67 13.49
N ILE A 51 -2.12 -38.22 12.51
CA ILE A 51 -1.44 -39.04 11.50
C ILE A 51 0.06 -38.76 11.56
N PRO A 52 0.93 -39.77 11.76
CA PRO A 52 2.36 -39.57 11.77
C PRO A 52 2.89 -39.14 10.38
N MET A 53 3.88 -38.25 10.38
CA MET A 53 4.59 -37.79 9.19
C MET A 53 6.01 -38.36 9.16
N GLU A 54 6.57 -38.53 7.96
CA GLU A 54 7.94 -38.96 7.74
C GLU A 54 8.86 -37.76 7.49
N CYS A 55 10.05 -37.79 8.08
CA CYS A 55 11.07 -36.77 7.93
C CYS A 55 12.12 -37.22 6.91
N ASP A 56 12.43 -36.37 5.95
CA ASP A 56 13.59 -36.58 5.05
C ASP A 56 14.90 -36.03 5.66
N GLU A 57 16.02 -36.32 5.01
CA GLU A 57 17.36 -35.90 5.44
C GLU A 57 17.55 -34.35 5.50
N ARG A 58 16.64 -33.60 4.91
CA ARG A 58 16.66 -32.13 4.85
C ARG A 58 15.84 -31.48 5.96
N GLY A 59 15.14 -32.27 6.79
CA GLY A 59 14.26 -31.75 7.84
C GLY A 59 12.87 -31.39 7.35
N VAL A 60 12.45 -31.91 6.20
CA VAL A 60 11.10 -31.76 5.67
C VAL A 60 10.26 -32.97 6.09
N TRP A 61 9.18 -32.69 6.80
CA TRP A 61 8.19 -33.68 7.21
C TRP A 61 7.06 -33.74 6.20
N SER A 62 6.64 -34.93 5.81
CA SER A 62 5.56 -35.09 4.82
C SER A 62 4.71 -36.34 5.06
N VAL A 63 3.46 -36.27 4.57
CA VAL A 63 2.53 -37.39 4.50
C VAL A 63 1.53 -37.16 3.38
N GLU A 64 1.17 -38.22 2.67
CA GLU A 64 0.13 -38.19 1.63
C GLU A 64 -1.16 -38.79 2.17
N ARG A 65 -2.28 -38.09 2.02
CA ARG A 65 -3.61 -38.54 2.47
C ARG A 65 -4.69 -38.13 1.49
N PRO A 66 -5.75 -38.95 1.36
CA PRO A 66 -7.00 -38.48 0.80
C PRO A 66 -7.51 -37.32 1.66
N ALA A 67 -7.76 -36.18 1.02
CA ALA A 67 -8.39 -35.01 1.61
C ALA A 67 -9.11 -34.23 0.52
N ILE A 68 -10.13 -33.49 0.90
CA ILE A 68 -10.96 -32.69 0.01
C ILE A 68 -10.91 -31.20 0.41
N GLU A 69 -11.30 -30.34 -0.48
CA GLU A 69 -11.42 -28.90 -0.19
C GLU A 69 -12.41 -28.70 0.99
N GLY A 70 -11.99 -27.87 1.96
CA GLY A 70 -12.73 -27.61 3.20
C GLY A 70 -12.27 -28.45 4.39
N ASP A 71 -11.47 -29.51 4.19
CA ASP A 71 -10.88 -30.25 5.29
C ASP A 71 -9.93 -29.36 6.12
N ILE A 72 -10.02 -29.49 7.45
CA ILE A 72 -9.27 -28.66 8.40
C ILE A 72 -8.05 -29.43 8.87
N TYR A 73 -6.89 -28.76 8.87
CA TYR A 73 -5.65 -29.41 9.31
C TYR A 73 -4.72 -28.48 10.07
N GLN A 74 -3.86 -29.09 10.91
CA GLN A 74 -2.73 -28.46 11.59
C GLN A 74 -1.56 -29.43 11.68
N TYR A 75 -0.34 -28.94 11.86
CA TYR A 75 0.80 -29.76 12.22
C TYR A 75 0.94 -29.83 13.74
N VAL A 76 1.06 -31.02 14.29
CA VAL A 76 1.34 -31.25 15.72
C VAL A 76 2.84 -31.49 15.84
N ILE A 77 3.56 -30.47 16.27
CA ILE A 77 5.03 -30.49 16.35
C ILE A 77 5.44 -30.83 17.77
N THR A 78 6.24 -31.91 17.93
CA THR A 78 6.93 -32.23 19.18
C THR A 78 8.32 -31.59 19.12
N THR A 79 8.56 -30.61 19.99
CA THR A 79 9.80 -29.84 20.06
C THR A 79 10.98 -30.66 20.59
N PRO A 80 12.22 -30.15 20.51
CA PRO A 80 13.39 -30.75 21.18
C PRO A 80 13.21 -30.95 22.70
N THR A 81 12.40 -30.10 23.36
CA THR A 81 12.07 -30.16 24.78
C THR A 81 10.92 -31.10 25.11
N LEU A 82 10.37 -31.82 24.09
CA LEU A 82 9.25 -32.76 24.19
C LEU A 82 7.87 -32.11 24.43
N GLU A 83 7.76 -30.81 24.25
CA GLU A 83 6.48 -30.11 24.24
C GLU A 83 5.76 -30.33 22.91
N LYS A 84 4.43 -30.42 22.95
CA LYS A 84 3.60 -30.56 21.75
C LYS A 84 2.83 -29.26 21.49
N HIS A 85 2.97 -28.76 20.26
CA HIS A 85 2.28 -27.56 19.81
C HIS A 85 1.49 -27.84 18.52
N TYR A 86 0.26 -27.32 18.47
CA TYR A 86 -0.53 -27.29 17.24
C TYR A 86 -0.14 -26.03 16.46
N ARG A 87 0.27 -26.22 15.21
CA ARG A 87 0.77 -25.16 14.31
C ARG A 87 -0.07 -25.07 13.06
N SER A 88 -0.43 -23.86 12.67
CA SER A 88 -0.93 -23.62 11.33
C SER A 88 0.17 -23.89 10.32
N ASP A 89 -0.23 -24.28 9.13
CA ASP A 89 0.73 -24.48 8.04
C ASP A 89 1.28 -23.12 7.55
N PRO A 90 2.61 -22.90 7.57
CA PRO A 90 3.21 -21.66 7.06
C PRO A 90 2.88 -21.36 5.60
N PHE A 91 2.57 -22.38 4.81
CA PHE A 91 2.23 -22.28 3.39
C PHE A 91 0.73 -22.46 3.10
N ALA A 92 -0.12 -22.44 4.13
CA ALA A 92 -1.57 -22.52 3.93
C ALA A 92 -2.08 -21.37 3.07
N VAL A 93 -2.87 -21.70 2.06
CA VAL A 93 -3.51 -20.71 1.17
C VAL A 93 -4.87 -20.23 1.68
N TYR A 94 -5.41 -20.93 2.70
CA TYR A 94 -6.66 -20.56 3.36
C TYR A 94 -6.64 -20.99 4.83
N SER A 95 -7.26 -20.18 5.69
CA SER A 95 -7.32 -20.36 7.14
C SER A 95 -8.76 -20.34 7.63
N GLU A 96 -9.05 -21.02 8.76
CA GLU A 96 -10.33 -20.87 9.44
C GLU A 96 -10.58 -19.42 9.87
N VAL A 97 -11.86 -19.04 9.92
CA VAL A 97 -12.27 -17.73 10.44
C VAL A 97 -11.92 -17.64 11.94
N ARG A 98 -11.30 -16.53 12.32
CA ARG A 98 -10.97 -16.25 13.72
C ARG A 98 -12.19 -16.35 14.64
N PRO A 99 -12.06 -16.75 15.91
CA PRO A 99 -10.80 -16.98 16.66
C PRO A 99 -10.13 -18.34 16.41
N LYS A 100 -10.66 -19.15 15.50
CA LYS A 100 -10.01 -20.38 15.09
C LYS A 100 -8.77 -20.05 14.24
N ASN A 101 -7.83 -21.00 14.16
CA ASN A 101 -6.53 -20.76 13.58
C ASN A 101 -5.96 -21.94 12.79
N ALA A 102 -6.76 -22.96 12.51
CA ALA A 102 -6.30 -24.06 11.68
C ALA A 102 -6.25 -23.67 10.20
N SER A 103 -5.44 -24.40 9.45
CA SER A 103 -5.36 -24.30 8.00
C SER A 103 -6.48 -25.09 7.34
N VAL A 104 -6.92 -24.66 6.17
CA VAL A 104 -7.98 -25.31 5.40
C VAL A 104 -7.42 -25.78 4.07
N VAL A 105 -7.70 -27.03 3.70
CA VAL A 105 -7.36 -27.55 2.37
C VAL A 105 -8.15 -26.78 1.31
N TYR A 106 -7.46 -26.20 0.35
CA TYR A 106 -8.09 -25.35 -0.67
C TYR A 106 -7.37 -25.48 -2.02
N ASP A 107 -8.13 -25.62 -3.10
CA ASP A 107 -7.59 -25.67 -4.46
C ASP A 107 -7.49 -24.25 -5.04
N ILE A 108 -6.37 -23.60 -4.78
CA ILE A 108 -6.10 -22.22 -5.23
C ILE A 108 -6.04 -22.09 -6.76
N ASP A 109 -5.75 -23.18 -7.47
CA ASP A 109 -5.61 -23.21 -8.93
C ASP A 109 -6.93 -23.48 -9.66
N SER A 110 -8.03 -23.63 -8.93
CA SER A 110 -9.37 -23.91 -9.52
C SER A 110 -10.08 -22.69 -10.08
N TYR A 111 -9.59 -21.47 -9.82
CA TYR A 111 -10.17 -20.24 -10.35
C TYR A 111 -9.77 -20.01 -11.82
N SER A 112 -10.73 -19.60 -12.64
CA SER A 112 -10.49 -19.25 -14.05
C SER A 112 -10.55 -17.73 -14.20
N TRP A 113 -9.41 -17.12 -14.45
CA TRP A 113 -9.27 -15.69 -14.67
C TRP A 113 -9.84 -15.24 -16.02
N ASN A 114 -10.33 -13.99 -16.09
CA ASN A 114 -10.82 -13.34 -17.31
C ASN A 114 -10.06 -12.03 -17.61
N ASP A 115 -8.89 -11.84 -17.03
CA ASP A 115 -8.13 -10.60 -17.04
C ASP A 115 -6.95 -10.55 -18.04
N ASP A 116 -6.88 -11.47 -19.00
CA ASP A 116 -5.81 -11.52 -20.02
C ASP A 116 -5.63 -10.18 -20.75
N GLU A 117 -6.72 -9.45 -21.05
CA GLU A 117 -6.65 -8.14 -21.68
C GLU A 117 -5.96 -7.12 -20.80
N TRP A 118 -6.26 -7.11 -19.49
CA TRP A 118 -5.61 -6.25 -18.52
C TRP A 118 -4.13 -6.58 -18.41
N LEU A 119 -3.78 -7.83 -18.17
CA LEU A 119 -2.38 -8.28 -18.01
C LEU A 119 -1.53 -7.95 -19.26
N SER A 120 -2.12 -8.02 -20.47
CA SER A 120 -1.41 -7.71 -21.72
C SER A 120 -0.99 -6.24 -21.86
N LYS A 121 -1.66 -5.31 -21.16
CA LYS A 121 -1.41 -3.86 -21.21
C LYS A 121 -0.92 -3.27 -19.88
N ARG A 122 -0.81 -4.12 -18.84
CA ARG A 122 -0.26 -3.75 -17.55
C ARG A 122 1.17 -3.26 -17.70
N ASP A 123 1.52 -2.19 -17.03
CA ASP A 123 2.88 -1.65 -16.99
C ASP A 123 3.13 -0.89 -15.68
N LYS A 124 4.33 -0.37 -15.52
CA LYS A 124 4.75 0.34 -14.30
C LYS A 124 4.25 1.78 -14.19
N CYS A 125 3.37 2.23 -15.05
CA CYS A 125 2.70 3.52 -15.01
C CYS A 125 3.60 4.78 -14.98
N TYR A 126 4.87 4.69 -15.35
CA TYR A 126 5.79 5.86 -15.29
C TYR A 126 5.27 7.06 -16.07
N GLU A 127 4.71 6.82 -17.27
CA GLU A 127 4.17 7.86 -18.17
C GLU A 127 2.62 7.88 -18.19
N LYS A 128 1.95 7.10 -17.33
CA LYS A 128 0.49 7.06 -17.17
C LYS A 128 0.06 7.76 -15.88
N PRO A 129 -1.20 8.21 -15.80
CA PRO A 129 -1.72 8.70 -14.52
C PRO A 129 -1.83 7.53 -13.53
N MET A 130 -1.42 7.76 -12.30
CA MET A 130 -1.61 6.83 -11.19
C MET A 130 -2.15 7.60 -9.99
N ASN A 131 -3.41 7.34 -9.68
CA ASN A 131 -4.17 7.89 -8.57
C ASN A 131 -4.65 6.71 -7.72
N ILE A 132 -4.03 6.52 -6.56
CA ILE A 132 -4.21 5.36 -5.70
C ILE A 132 -5.21 5.70 -4.59
N TYR A 133 -6.19 4.85 -4.41
CA TYR A 133 -7.11 4.85 -3.28
C TYR A 133 -6.67 3.78 -2.28
N GLU A 134 -6.11 4.19 -1.14
CA GLU A 134 -5.67 3.32 -0.07
C GLU A 134 -6.89 2.95 0.80
N VAL A 135 -7.15 1.66 0.98
CA VAL A 135 -8.39 1.13 1.55
C VAL A 135 -8.12 0.07 2.61
N HIS A 136 -8.68 0.26 3.80
CA HIS A 136 -8.91 -0.82 4.75
C HIS A 136 -10.24 -1.49 4.41
N PHE A 137 -10.17 -2.70 3.89
CA PHE A 137 -11.32 -3.41 3.30
C PHE A 137 -12.49 -3.56 4.28
N GLY A 138 -12.20 -3.88 5.56
CA GLY A 138 -13.21 -4.17 6.58
C GLY A 138 -13.96 -2.96 7.14
N SER A 139 -13.48 -1.72 6.93
CA SER A 139 -14.10 -0.52 7.48
C SER A 139 -14.48 0.53 6.44
N TRP A 140 -14.30 0.23 5.15
CA TRP A 140 -14.81 1.11 4.10
C TRP A 140 -16.35 1.18 4.16
N ARG A 141 -17.01 0.02 4.34
CA ARG A 141 -18.42 -0.12 4.75
C ARG A 141 -18.58 -1.28 5.71
N ILE A 142 -19.59 -1.20 6.58
CA ILE A 142 -19.94 -2.21 7.58
C ILE A 142 -21.44 -2.51 7.46
N LYS A 143 -21.81 -3.79 7.60
CA LYS A 143 -23.22 -4.23 7.62
C LYS A 143 -23.86 -3.83 8.94
N GLU A 144 -24.92 -3.04 8.88
CA GLU A 144 -25.65 -2.58 10.07
C GLU A 144 -26.31 -3.74 10.83
N GLY A 145 -26.32 -3.65 12.17
CA GLY A 145 -27.07 -4.55 13.06
C GLY A 145 -26.57 -5.99 13.09
N LYS A 146 -25.36 -6.26 12.61
CA LYS A 146 -24.73 -7.58 12.64
C LYS A 146 -23.78 -7.73 13.84
N GLU A 147 -23.57 -8.99 14.26
CA GLU A 147 -22.56 -9.32 15.26
C GLU A 147 -21.15 -9.05 14.70
N GLU A 148 -20.16 -8.99 15.57
CA GLU A 148 -18.78 -8.63 15.22
C GLU A 148 -18.18 -9.52 14.10
N THR A 149 -18.56 -10.79 14.06
CA THR A 149 -18.10 -11.75 13.03
C THR A 149 -18.75 -11.56 11.67
N ASP A 150 -19.98 -11.02 11.62
CA ASP A 150 -20.82 -10.93 10.42
C ASP A 150 -20.93 -9.50 9.88
N ARG A 151 -20.24 -8.55 10.49
CA ARG A 151 -20.33 -7.13 10.14
C ARG A 151 -19.64 -6.77 8.82
N PHE A 152 -18.69 -7.57 8.40
CA PHE A 152 -17.92 -7.28 7.20
C PHE A 152 -18.66 -7.65 5.92
N TYR A 153 -18.48 -6.86 4.89
CA TYR A 153 -18.81 -7.25 3.54
C TYR A 153 -17.78 -8.27 3.02
N THR A 154 -18.24 -9.22 2.23
CA THR A 154 -17.36 -10.19 1.59
C THR A 154 -16.63 -9.55 0.41
N TYR A 155 -15.55 -10.20 -0.05
CA TYR A 155 -14.84 -9.81 -1.27
C TYR A 155 -15.80 -9.65 -2.46
N GLU A 156 -16.73 -10.58 -2.62
CA GLU A 156 -17.71 -10.55 -3.73
C GLU A 156 -18.73 -9.40 -3.58
N GLU A 157 -19.24 -9.17 -2.35
CA GLU A 157 -20.18 -8.07 -2.10
C GLU A 157 -19.56 -6.70 -2.35
N MET A 158 -18.24 -6.56 -2.13
CA MET A 158 -17.53 -5.30 -2.37
C MET A 158 -17.35 -4.98 -3.85
N ILE A 159 -17.50 -5.93 -4.76
CA ILE A 159 -17.49 -5.69 -6.21
C ILE A 159 -18.52 -4.62 -6.58
N ASP A 160 -19.76 -4.77 -6.10
CA ASP A 160 -20.86 -3.86 -6.43
C ASP A 160 -20.83 -2.54 -5.63
N LEU A 161 -20.01 -2.43 -4.61
CA LEU A 161 -19.94 -1.26 -3.74
C LEU A 161 -18.69 -0.42 -4.02
N LEU A 162 -17.49 -1.02 -3.91
CA LEU A 162 -16.23 -0.29 -3.97
C LEU A 162 -15.83 0.07 -5.41
N ILE A 163 -15.98 -0.86 -6.35
CA ILE A 163 -15.52 -0.65 -7.73
C ILE A 163 -16.25 0.52 -8.41
N PRO A 164 -17.60 0.63 -8.35
CA PRO A 164 -18.30 1.79 -8.91
C PRO A 164 -17.87 3.12 -8.30
N TYR A 165 -17.66 3.16 -6.98
CA TYR A 165 -17.18 4.35 -6.28
C TYR A 165 -15.79 4.79 -6.73
N VAL A 166 -14.84 3.87 -6.74
CA VAL A 166 -13.45 4.12 -7.18
C VAL A 166 -13.42 4.66 -8.61
N LYS A 167 -14.22 4.07 -9.50
CA LYS A 167 -14.36 4.51 -10.88
C LYS A 167 -15.00 5.90 -11.00
N GLU A 168 -16.08 6.15 -10.27
CA GLU A 168 -16.76 7.44 -10.24
C GLU A 168 -15.83 8.55 -9.76
N MET A 169 -15.07 8.28 -8.72
CA MET A 169 -14.10 9.24 -8.15
C MET A 169 -12.87 9.45 -9.02
N GLY A 170 -12.61 8.61 -10.03
CA GLY A 170 -11.46 8.73 -10.92
C GLY A 170 -10.14 8.24 -10.32
N TYR A 171 -10.21 7.28 -9.42
CA TYR A 171 -9.02 6.52 -9.02
C TYR A 171 -8.65 5.50 -10.09
N THR A 172 -7.38 5.19 -10.21
CA THR A 172 -6.85 4.23 -11.19
C THR A 172 -6.41 2.92 -10.56
N HIS A 173 -6.10 2.96 -9.27
CA HIS A 173 -5.64 1.80 -8.49
C HIS A 173 -6.30 1.81 -7.12
N ILE A 174 -6.48 0.64 -6.55
CA ILE A 174 -6.80 0.44 -5.14
C ILE A 174 -5.56 -0.15 -4.47
N GLU A 175 -5.10 0.47 -3.39
CA GLU A 175 -4.10 -0.12 -2.49
C GLU A 175 -4.84 -0.66 -1.27
N LEU A 176 -4.79 -1.98 -1.10
CA LEU A 176 -5.46 -2.67 -0.01
C LEU A 176 -4.49 -2.83 1.17
N LEU A 177 -4.85 -2.33 2.36
CA LEU A 177 -4.15 -2.65 3.59
C LEU A 177 -4.02 -4.18 3.68
N PRO A 178 -3.06 -4.73 4.47
CA PRO A 178 -2.69 -6.14 4.37
C PRO A 178 -3.89 -7.10 4.41
N LEU A 179 -4.04 -7.92 3.38
CA LEU A 179 -5.04 -8.99 3.28
C LEU A 179 -4.47 -10.39 3.54
N THR A 180 -3.20 -10.49 3.91
CA THR A 180 -2.63 -11.70 4.51
C THR A 180 -3.34 -12.03 5.82
N GLU A 181 -3.50 -13.32 6.17
CA GLU A 181 -4.23 -13.69 7.40
C GLU A 181 -3.54 -13.18 8.67
N TYR A 182 -4.34 -12.70 9.61
CA TYR A 182 -3.90 -12.12 10.88
C TYR A 182 -4.92 -12.36 12.01
N PRO A 183 -4.49 -12.47 13.29
CA PRO A 183 -5.40 -12.82 14.40
C PRO A 183 -6.20 -11.63 14.95
N TYR A 184 -5.62 -10.42 14.97
CA TYR A 184 -6.13 -9.27 15.69
C TYR A 184 -6.59 -8.15 14.75
N ASP A 185 -7.88 -7.82 14.74
CA ASP A 185 -8.49 -6.82 13.85
C ASP A 185 -7.85 -5.45 13.99
N GLY A 186 -7.60 -4.99 15.21
CA GLY A 186 -6.94 -3.71 15.46
C GLY A 186 -5.48 -3.61 15.02
N SER A 187 -4.91 -4.67 14.44
CA SER A 187 -3.61 -4.60 13.75
C SER A 187 -3.75 -4.16 12.29
N TRP A 188 -4.97 -4.05 11.78
CA TRP A 188 -5.28 -3.67 10.39
C TRP A 188 -4.65 -4.60 9.33
N GLY A 189 -4.21 -5.79 9.74
CA GLY A 189 -3.49 -6.76 8.92
C GLY A 189 -1.97 -6.75 9.08
N TYR A 190 -1.39 -5.79 9.79
CA TYR A 190 0.08 -5.70 9.94
C TYR A 190 0.69 -6.75 10.89
N GLN A 191 -0.12 -7.45 11.70
CA GLN A 191 0.34 -8.57 12.53
C GLN A 191 0.06 -9.91 11.84
N VAL A 192 0.81 -10.20 10.79
CA VAL A 192 0.59 -11.36 9.91
C VAL A 192 0.84 -12.68 10.61
N SER A 193 -0.09 -13.63 10.44
CA SER A 193 0.05 -15.04 10.86
C SER A 193 0.13 -16.03 9.68
N GLY A 194 -0.40 -15.66 8.50
CA GLY A 194 -0.44 -16.53 7.32
C GLY A 194 -0.05 -15.79 6.03
N TYR A 195 1.19 -15.96 5.59
CA TYR A 195 1.78 -15.20 4.46
C TYR A 195 1.25 -15.58 3.08
N PHE A 196 0.64 -16.75 2.94
CA PHE A 196 0.05 -17.26 1.69
C PHE A 196 -1.48 -17.33 1.75
N SER A 197 -2.08 -17.02 2.90
CA SER A 197 -3.52 -17.10 3.13
C SER A 197 -4.15 -15.73 2.98
N ALA A 198 -5.10 -15.60 2.06
CA ALA A 198 -6.00 -14.46 2.06
C ALA A 198 -6.86 -14.48 3.32
N THR A 199 -6.99 -13.34 4.00
CA THR A 199 -7.73 -13.31 5.26
C THR A 199 -9.16 -13.81 5.09
N SER A 200 -9.53 -14.77 5.93
CA SER A 200 -10.85 -15.40 5.93
C SER A 200 -11.99 -14.49 6.42
N ARG A 201 -11.66 -13.31 6.94
CA ARG A 201 -12.63 -12.31 7.42
C ARG A 201 -13.64 -11.89 6.37
N TYR A 202 -13.19 -11.81 5.12
CA TYR A 202 -13.96 -11.27 4.00
C TYR A 202 -14.39 -12.34 3.00
N GLY A 203 -14.20 -13.62 3.34
CA GLY A 203 -14.57 -14.74 2.49
C GLY A 203 -13.39 -15.67 2.18
N ASP A 204 -13.49 -16.40 1.09
CA ASP A 204 -12.49 -17.37 0.66
C ASP A 204 -11.52 -16.80 -0.40
N PRO A 205 -10.42 -17.50 -0.73
CA PRO A 205 -9.46 -17.08 -1.74
C PRO A 205 -10.06 -16.78 -3.12
N ARG A 206 -11.05 -17.58 -3.58
CA ARG A 206 -11.72 -17.33 -4.88
C ARG A 206 -12.55 -16.06 -4.86
N GLY A 207 -13.14 -15.70 -3.72
CA GLY A 207 -13.82 -14.42 -3.55
C GLY A 207 -12.89 -13.23 -3.80
N LEU A 208 -11.66 -13.26 -3.25
CA LEU A 208 -10.65 -12.23 -3.52
C LEU A 208 -10.21 -12.22 -4.99
N MET A 209 -10.02 -13.41 -5.60
CA MET A 209 -9.69 -13.49 -7.02
C MET A 209 -10.79 -12.88 -7.89
N LYS A 210 -12.06 -13.15 -7.61
CA LYS A 210 -13.20 -12.53 -8.30
C LYS A 210 -13.22 -11.01 -8.14
N PHE A 211 -12.90 -10.49 -6.96
CA PHE A 211 -12.82 -9.05 -6.71
C PHE A 211 -11.72 -8.42 -7.57
N ILE A 212 -10.53 -9.02 -7.63
CA ILE A 212 -9.41 -8.52 -8.43
C ILE A 212 -9.75 -8.60 -9.94
N ASP A 213 -10.28 -9.72 -10.42
CA ASP A 213 -10.72 -9.91 -11.80
C ASP A 213 -11.75 -8.84 -12.22
N ALA A 214 -12.72 -8.54 -11.35
CA ALA A 214 -13.70 -7.48 -11.57
C ALA A 214 -13.06 -6.07 -11.60
N CYS A 215 -12.06 -5.80 -10.77
CA CYS A 215 -11.30 -4.55 -10.83
C CYS A 215 -10.56 -4.40 -12.17
N HIS A 216 -9.89 -5.45 -12.62
CA HIS A 216 -9.20 -5.49 -13.91
C HIS A 216 -10.15 -5.27 -15.09
N ALA A 217 -11.34 -5.86 -15.05
CA ALA A 217 -12.38 -5.64 -16.07
C ALA A 217 -12.81 -4.16 -16.18
N GLU A 218 -12.76 -3.43 -15.06
CA GLU A 218 -13.06 -1.99 -15.00
C GLU A 218 -11.82 -1.08 -15.17
N ASN A 219 -10.68 -1.66 -15.52
CA ASN A 219 -9.38 -0.98 -15.69
C ASN A 219 -8.87 -0.33 -14.40
N ILE A 220 -9.05 -1.00 -13.26
CA ILE A 220 -8.55 -0.60 -11.95
C ILE A 220 -7.47 -1.61 -11.53
N GLY A 221 -6.25 -1.13 -11.28
CA GLY A 221 -5.16 -1.97 -10.79
C GLY A 221 -5.25 -2.20 -9.28
N ILE A 222 -4.70 -3.32 -8.81
CA ILE A 222 -4.67 -3.70 -7.41
C ILE A 222 -3.25 -3.72 -6.87
N ILE A 223 -3.01 -2.95 -5.82
CA ILE A 223 -1.78 -2.96 -5.03
C ILE A 223 -2.11 -3.59 -3.68
N LEU A 224 -1.30 -4.55 -3.24
CA LEU A 224 -1.45 -5.16 -1.93
C LEU A 224 -0.35 -4.63 -1.01
N ASP A 225 -0.75 -4.20 0.18
CA ASP A 225 0.20 -3.89 1.25
C ASP A 225 0.78 -5.20 1.82
N PHE A 226 2.09 -5.30 1.85
CA PHE A 226 2.82 -6.50 2.20
C PHE A 226 3.82 -6.22 3.33
N VAL A 227 3.85 -7.08 4.35
CA VAL A 227 4.64 -6.91 5.58
C VAL A 227 5.87 -7.83 5.57
N PRO A 228 7.01 -7.45 4.97
CA PRO A 228 8.18 -8.32 4.91
C PRO A 228 9.06 -8.26 6.16
N VAL A 229 8.79 -7.36 7.11
CA VAL A 229 9.68 -7.08 8.24
C VAL A 229 9.47 -8.03 9.40
N HIS A 230 8.20 -8.30 9.75
CA HIS A 230 7.85 -8.94 11.01
C HIS A 230 6.57 -9.78 10.90
N PHE A 231 6.35 -10.64 11.89
CA PHE A 231 5.18 -11.50 12.01
C PHE A 231 4.71 -11.61 13.47
N VAL A 232 3.47 -12.05 13.65
CA VAL A 232 2.85 -12.18 14.98
C VAL A 232 3.53 -13.26 15.83
N ARG A 233 3.50 -13.08 17.16
CA ARG A 233 4.13 -14.00 18.11
C ARG A 233 3.19 -15.10 18.62
N ASP A 234 2.04 -15.26 18.02
CA ASP A 234 1.08 -16.29 18.40
C ASP A 234 1.65 -17.69 18.18
N PHE A 235 1.49 -18.55 19.18
CA PHE A 235 2.11 -19.88 19.19
C PHE A 235 1.63 -20.82 18.07
N TYR A 236 0.48 -20.58 17.50
CA TYR A 236 0.01 -21.39 16.38
C TYR A 236 0.65 -21.00 15.04
N ALA A 237 1.27 -19.83 14.95
CA ALA A 237 1.89 -19.28 13.73
C ALA A 237 3.40 -19.58 13.67
N LEU A 238 4.19 -18.67 13.10
CA LEU A 238 5.61 -18.89 12.80
C LEU A 238 6.55 -18.82 14.02
N HIS A 239 6.14 -18.11 15.09
CA HIS A 239 7.00 -17.86 16.25
C HIS A 239 7.41 -19.15 16.96
N ILE A 240 8.72 -19.38 17.10
CA ILE A 240 9.33 -20.60 17.68
C ILE A 240 8.71 -21.86 17.05
N TYR A 241 8.63 -21.89 15.72
CA TYR A 241 7.78 -22.82 14.96
C TYR A 241 8.04 -24.29 15.29
N ASP A 242 9.27 -24.75 15.27
CA ASP A 242 9.67 -26.14 15.56
C ASP A 242 10.30 -26.31 16.96
N GLY A 243 10.11 -25.34 17.84
CA GLY A 243 10.73 -25.26 19.16
C GLY A 243 12.07 -24.53 19.14
N SER A 244 12.48 -24.03 18.00
CA SER A 244 13.65 -23.14 17.83
C SER A 244 13.22 -21.81 17.20
N PHE A 245 14.14 -20.83 17.15
CA PHE A 245 13.94 -19.59 16.42
C PHE A 245 14.14 -19.82 14.91
N LEU A 246 13.21 -20.56 14.29
CA LEU A 246 13.37 -20.98 12.88
C LEU A 246 13.31 -19.78 11.92
N PHE A 247 12.38 -18.86 12.11
CA PHE A 247 12.16 -17.70 11.23
C PHE A 247 12.78 -16.41 11.77
N GLU A 248 12.89 -16.29 13.07
CA GLU A 248 13.41 -15.15 13.80
C GLU A 248 14.87 -15.32 14.23
N SER A 249 15.51 -14.23 14.68
CA SER A 249 16.91 -14.23 15.10
C SER A 249 17.15 -14.99 16.41
N ASP A 250 18.27 -15.71 16.48
CA ASP A 250 18.78 -16.29 17.73
C ASP A 250 19.26 -15.21 18.72
N ASN A 251 19.64 -14.04 18.21
CA ASN A 251 20.02 -12.88 19.03
C ASN A 251 18.78 -12.15 19.55
N GLU A 252 18.64 -12.04 20.85
CA GLU A 252 17.49 -11.41 21.51
C GLU A 252 17.28 -9.94 21.08
N TYR A 253 18.37 -9.20 20.87
CA TYR A 253 18.31 -7.79 20.45
C TYR A 253 17.70 -7.60 19.05
N ASP A 254 17.96 -8.54 18.15
CA ASP A 254 17.48 -8.49 16.75
C ASP A 254 16.19 -9.29 16.53
N ARG A 255 15.60 -9.86 17.59
CA ARG A 255 14.46 -10.79 17.47
C ARG A 255 13.10 -10.13 17.44
N TYR A 256 12.92 -9.04 18.16
CA TYR A 256 11.62 -8.43 18.37
C TYR A 256 11.61 -6.96 17.93
N SER A 257 10.48 -6.57 17.33
CA SER A 257 10.22 -5.18 16.99
C SER A 257 9.72 -4.38 18.19
N GLU A 258 9.73 -3.06 18.06
CA GLU A 258 9.09 -2.14 19.01
C GLU A 258 7.57 -2.32 19.09
N TRP A 259 6.96 -2.91 18.04
CA TRP A 259 5.51 -3.22 17.98
C TRP A 259 5.15 -4.54 18.66
N GLY A 260 6.11 -5.22 19.31
CA GLY A 260 5.90 -6.48 20.02
C GLY A 260 5.79 -7.72 19.13
N THR A 261 6.11 -7.60 17.85
CA THR A 261 6.14 -8.70 16.87
C THR A 261 7.53 -9.33 16.76
N ALA A 262 7.67 -10.49 16.14
CA ALA A 262 8.95 -11.12 15.84
C ALA A 262 9.47 -10.66 14.47
N LEU A 263 10.78 -10.37 14.37
CA LEU A 263 11.44 -9.95 13.15
C LEU A 263 11.96 -11.16 12.37
N PHE A 264 11.81 -11.15 11.04
CA PHE A 264 12.44 -12.13 10.18
C PHE A 264 13.97 -12.01 10.19
N ASP A 265 14.64 -13.16 10.29
CA ASP A 265 16.10 -13.23 10.17
C ASP A 265 16.52 -13.60 8.73
N TYR A 266 16.80 -12.59 7.92
CA TYR A 266 17.23 -12.76 6.53
C TYR A 266 18.67 -13.28 6.37
N THR A 267 19.40 -13.54 7.46
CA THR A 267 20.65 -14.31 7.40
C THR A 267 20.38 -15.80 7.18
N LYS A 268 19.15 -16.27 7.44
CA LYS A 268 18.71 -17.65 7.25
C LYS A 268 18.17 -17.84 5.83
N PRO A 269 18.81 -18.69 5.00
CA PRO A 269 18.42 -18.81 3.58
C PRO A 269 16.97 -19.24 3.36
N HIS A 270 16.43 -20.15 4.18
CA HIS A 270 15.03 -20.59 4.06
C HIS A 270 14.04 -19.46 4.37
N VAL A 271 14.38 -18.50 5.24
CA VAL A 271 13.56 -17.31 5.50
C VAL A 271 13.50 -16.41 4.27
N LEU A 272 14.65 -16.19 3.62
CA LEU A 272 14.71 -15.48 2.35
C LEU A 272 13.79 -16.13 1.29
N SER A 273 13.86 -17.46 1.14
CA SER A 273 13.00 -18.20 0.21
C SER A 273 11.52 -18.12 0.60
N PHE A 274 11.19 -18.19 1.90
CA PHE A 274 9.83 -18.14 2.41
C PHE A 274 9.14 -16.82 2.02
N VAL A 275 9.75 -15.69 2.40
CA VAL A 275 9.16 -14.37 2.13
C VAL A 275 9.17 -14.05 0.63
N LYS A 276 10.26 -14.37 -0.08
CA LYS A 276 10.33 -14.21 -1.54
C LYS A 276 9.27 -15.05 -2.27
N SER A 277 8.99 -16.26 -1.80
CA SER A 277 7.91 -17.09 -2.36
C SER A 277 6.54 -16.50 -2.07
N SER A 278 6.33 -15.87 -0.92
CA SER A 278 5.08 -15.18 -0.61
C SER A 278 4.86 -13.98 -1.54
N VAL A 279 5.88 -13.15 -1.75
CA VAL A 279 5.83 -12.05 -2.73
C VAL A 279 5.41 -12.55 -4.12
N ASN A 280 6.07 -13.61 -4.61
CA ASN A 280 5.74 -14.19 -5.91
C ASN A 280 4.34 -14.82 -5.95
N PHE A 281 3.90 -15.44 -4.85
CA PHE A 281 2.58 -16.07 -4.73
C PHE A 281 1.43 -15.08 -4.96
N TRP A 282 1.48 -13.92 -4.34
CA TRP A 282 0.46 -12.89 -4.52
C TRP A 282 0.39 -12.37 -5.96
N ILE A 283 1.54 -12.29 -6.63
CA ILE A 283 1.60 -11.90 -8.04
C ILE A 283 1.06 -13.00 -8.96
N GLU A 284 1.52 -14.26 -8.78
CA GLU A 284 1.18 -15.36 -9.69
C GLU A 284 -0.23 -15.93 -9.46
N LYS A 285 -0.72 -15.94 -8.21
CA LYS A 285 -2.00 -16.56 -7.87
C LYS A 285 -3.15 -15.57 -7.78
N TYR A 286 -2.87 -14.32 -7.39
CA TYR A 286 -3.89 -13.29 -7.24
C TYR A 286 -3.80 -12.18 -8.28
N HIS A 287 -2.85 -12.24 -9.21
CA HIS A 287 -2.65 -11.27 -10.29
C HIS A 287 -2.54 -9.81 -9.81
N VAL A 288 -2.07 -9.56 -8.59
CA VAL A 288 -1.88 -8.19 -8.09
C VAL A 288 -0.91 -7.42 -8.98
N ASP A 289 -1.18 -6.14 -9.20
CA ASP A 289 -0.40 -5.25 -10.08
C ASP A 289 0.78 -4.62 -9.39
N GLY A 290 0.77 -4.64 -8.06
CA GLY A 290 1.88 -4.14 -7.26
C GLY A 290 1.84 -4.62 -5.83
N LEU A 291 2.99 -4.49 -5.17
CA LEU A 291 3.15 -4.74 -3.74
C LEU A 291 3.80 -3.53 -3.08
N ARG A 292 3.16 -2.99 -2.05
CA ARG A 292 3.75 -1.97 -1.18
C ARG A 292 4.41 -2.68 -0.01
N TYR A 293 5.72 -2.54 0.14
CA TYR A 293 6.46 -3.10 1.26
C TYR A 293 6.41 -2.14 2.44
N ASP A 294 5.81 -2.63 3.52
CA ASP A 294 5.71 -1.93 4.79
C ASP A 294 7.06 -1.83 5.51
N ALA A 295 7.30 -0.69 6.17
CA ALA A 295 8.42 -0.45 7.08
C ALA A 295 9.81 -0.82 6.50
N VAL A 296 10.08 -0.47 5.24
CA VAL A 296 11.35 -0.76 4.56
C VAL A 296 12.55 -0.19 5.31
N ALA A 297 12.37 0.89 6.08
CA ALA A 297 13.38 1.44 6.97
C ALA A 297 14.01 0.37 7.89
N ASN A 298 13.20 -0.58 8.41
CA ASN A 298 13.65 -1.66 9.29
C ASN A 298 14.43 -2.76 8.56
N LEU A 299 14.32 -2.82 7.24
CA LEU A 299 15.13 -3.70 6.39
C LEU A 299 16.45 -3.04 5.95
N ILE A 300 16.51 -1.71 6.00
CA ILE A 300 17.73 -0.95 5.66
C ILE A 300 18.61 -0.72 6.90
N TYR A 301 17.98 -0.35 8.00
CA TYR A 301 18.66 -0.09 9.28
C TYR A 301 18.08 -1.00 10.35
N ARG A 302 18.90 -1.42 11.31
CA ARG A 302 18.40 -2.15 12.47
C ARG A 302 17.41 -1.27 13.23
N HIS A 303 16.27 -1.82 13.60
CA HIS A 303 15.17 -1.10 14.26
C HIS A 303 14.65 0.15 13.52
N GLY A 304 14.97 0.30 12.22
CA GLY A 304 14.42 1.36 11.36
C GLY A 304 15.01 2.76 11.57
N HIS A 305 16.00 2.94 12.41
CA HIS A 305 16.59 4.24 12.68
C HIS A 305 17.91 4.46 11.93
N THR A 306 18.07 5.63 11.31
CA THR A 306 19.28 5.97 10.54
C THR A 306 20.55 6.08 11.37
N ASP A 307 20.42 6.22 12.69
CA ASP A 307 21.54 6.23 13.63
C ASP A 307 21.98 4.82 14.03
N ASP A 308 21.19 3.79 13.72
CA ASP A 308 21.50 2.40 13.95
C ASP A 308 22.38 1.82 12.84
N ALA A 309 22.94 0.63 13.11
CA ALA A 309 23.74 -0.07 12.12
C ALA A 309 22.91 -0.46 10.90
N VAL A 310 23.54 -0.39 9.74
CA VAL A 310 22.97 -0.88 8.47
C VAL A 310 22.66 -2.38 8.60
N ASN A 311 21.50 -2.79 8.11
CA ASN A 311 21.03 -4.18 8.08
C ASN A 311 21.40 -4.81 6.72
N ASP A 312 22.62 -5.32 6.60
CA ASP A 312 23.09 -5.90 5.33
C ASP A 312 22.24 -7.08 4.85
N SER A 313 21.68 -7.89 5.76
CA SER A 313 20.82 -9.02 5.41
C SER A 313 19.45 -8.56 4.89
N GLY A 314 18.89 -7.51 5.47
CA GLY A 314 17.66 -6.89 4.98
C GLY A 314 17.85 -6.22 3.61
N ILE A 315 18.95 -5.50 3.41
CA ILE A 315 19.31 -4.94 2.09
C ILE A 315 19.51 -6.07 1.06
N TRP A 316 20.17 -7.16 1.46
CA TRP A 316 20.34 -8.32 0.59
C TRP A 316 18.99 -8.94 0.21
N PHE A 317 18.07 -9.11 1.18
CA PHE A 317 16.71 -9.57 0.92
C PHE A 317 16.01 -8.69 -0.11
N LEU A 318 16.00 -7.37 0.10
CA LEU A 318 15.36 -6.41 -0.81
C LEU A 318 15.92 -6.53 -2.24
N LYS A 319 17.24 -6.47 -2.39
CA LYS A 319 17.91 -6.55 -3.70
C LYS A 319 17.64 -7.89 -4.39
N ASN A 320 17.78 -9.01 -3.67
CA ASN A 320 17.60 -10.34 -4.23
C ASN A 320 16.14 -10.58 -4.65
N THR A 321 15.20 -10.21 -3.79
CA THR A 321 13.76 -10.38 -4.05
C THR A 321 13.31 -9.48 -5.19
N ASN A 322 13.57 -8.17 -5.12
CA ASN A 322 13.13 -7.22 -6.13
C ASN A 322 13.72 -7.53 -7.50
N TYR A 323 15.01 -7.87 -7.56
CA TYR A 323 15.64 -8.30 -8.82
C TYR A 323 14.95 -9.54 -9.40
N THR A 324 14.69 -10.57 -8.57
CA THR A 324 14.04 -11.80 -9.01
C THR A 324 12.63 -11.51 -9.54
N ILE A 325 11.84 -10.76 -8.78
CA ILE A 325 10.46 -10.39 -9.16
C ILE A 325 10.45 -9.57 -10.46
N GLN A 326 11.31 -8.57 -10.59
CA GLN A 326 11.36 -7.76 -11.80
C GLN A 326 11.77 -8.55 -13.05
N LYS A 327 12.56 -9.62 -12.89
CA LYS A 327 12.90 -10.52 -14.01
C LYS A 327 11.76 -11.45 -14.39
N MET A 328 10.96 -11.91 -13.42
CA MET A 328 9.82 -12.79 -13.65
C MET A 328 8.57 -12.02 -14.09
N HIS A 329 8.35 -10.84 -13.52
CA HIS A 329 7.16 -10.01 -13.67
C HIS A 329 7.58 -8.55 -13.95
N PRO A 330 8.09 -8.24 -15.15
CA PRO A 330 8.66 -6.93 -15.46
C PRO A 330 7.63 -5.78 -15.48
N ASP A 331 6.36 -6.12 -15.52
CA ASP A 331 5.19 -5.24 -15.56
C ASP A 331 4.57 -4.96 -14.18
N VAL A 332 4.97 -5.70 -13.13
CA VAL A 332 4.49 -5.53 -11.75
C VAL A 332 5.29 -4.44 -11.04
N MET A 333 4.60 -3.65 -10.23
CA MET A 333 5.17 -2.52 -9.49
C MET A 333 5.56 -2.91 -8.06
N LEU A 334 6.73 -2.44 -7.61
CA LEU A 334 7.17 -2.58 -6.22
C LEU A 334 7.31 -1.20 -5.59
N PHE A 335 6.64 -1.00 -4.45
CA PHE A 335 6.58 0.26 -3.74
C PHE A 335 7.29 0.14 -2.39
N ALA A 336 8.10 1.13 -2.03
CA ALA A 336 8.76 1.19 -0.73
C ALA A 336 8.10 2.24 0.17
N GLU A 337 7.61 1.82 1.33
CA GLU A 337 7.38 2.75 2.43
C GLU A 337 8.68 2.87 3.22
N ASP A 338 9.41 3.95 2.99
CA ASP A 338 10.71 4.22 3.63
C ASP A 338 10.83 5.67 4.07
N SER A 339 10.97 5.87 5.37
CA SER A 339 11.11 7.19 6.00
C SER A 339 12.56 7.69 6.04
N THR A 340 13.52 6.92 5.57
CA THR A 340 14.94 7.24 5.68
C THR A 340 15.46 8.06 4.50
N ASN A 341 16.66 8.59 4.67
CA ASN A 341 17.42 9.25 3.61
C ASN A 341 18.30 8.28 2.79
N TYR A 342 18.03 6.98 2.88
CA TYR A 342 18.76 6.00 2.07
C TYR A 342 18.58 6.30 0.58
N THR A 343 19.68 6.29 -0.15
CA THR A 343 19.70 6.71 -1.56
C THR A 343 19.50 5.55 -2.51
N LYS A 344 18.98 5.83 -3.71
CA LYS A 344 18.77 4.84 -4.78
C LYS A 344 17.79 3.72 -4.42
N VAL A 345 16.76 4.04 -3.63
CA VAL A 345 15.70 3.07 -3.31
C VAL A 345 15.04 2.57 -4.60
N THR A 346 14.76 3.49 -5.53
CA THR A 346 14.09 3.19 -6.81
C THR A 346 15.05 2.93 -7.98
N ALA A 347 16.36 3.00 -7.77
CA ALA A 347 17.30 2.64 -8.82
C ALA A 347 17.37 1.10 -9.00
N PRO A 348 17.59 0.61 -10.25
CA PRO A 348 17.78 -0.81 -10.50
C PRO A 348 18.93 -1.40 -9.69
N VAL A 349 18.79 -2.68 -9.32
CA VAL A 349 19.79 -3.40 -8.51
C VAL A 349 21.17 -3.43 -9.20
N GLU A 350 21.21 -3.55 -10.53
CA GLU A 350 22.43 -3.53 -11.34
C GLU A 350 23.20 -2.21 -11.22
N PHE A 351 22.53 -1.11 -10.87
CA PHE A 351 23.15 0.20 -10.62
C PHE A 351 23.33 0.49 -9.12
N GLY A 352 23.25 -0.54 -8.28
CA GLY A 352 23.47 -0.47 -6.85
C GLY A 352 22.24 -0.04 -6.02
N GLY A 353 21.07 0.10 -6.66
CA GLY A 353 19.80 0.42 -5.99
C GLY A 353 19.16 -0.75 -5.29
N LEU A 354 18.00 -0.52 -4.66
CA LEU A 354 17.20 -1.56 -4.01
C LEU A 354 16.20 -2.22 -4.97
N GLY A 355 15.97 -1.65 -6.15
CA GLY A 355 15.11 -2.22 -7.19
C GLY A 355 13.61 -2.00 -6.99
N PHE A 356 13.19 -1.03 -6.21
CA PHE A 356 11.79 -0.60 -6.19
C PHE A 356 11.46 0.25 -7.42
N ASP A 357 10.19 0.29 -7.79
CA ASP A 357 9.69 1.15 -8.85
C ASP A 357 9.29 2.53 -8.30
N TYR A 358 8.82 2.57 -7.05
CA TYR A 358 8.36 3.78 -6.41
C TYR A 358 8.73 3.81 -4.92
N LYS A 359 8.87 5.02 -4.39
CA LYS A 359 9.05 5.31 -2.96
C LYS A 359 7.98 6.29 -2.50
N TRP A 360 7.37 6.08 -1.35
CA TRP A 360 6.52 7.07 -0.71
C TRP A 360 7.35 8.29 -0.29
N ASP A 361 6.91 9.49 -0.67
CA ASP A 361 7.54 10.75 -0.23
C ASP A 361 6.97 11.19 1.14
N LEU A 362 7.44 10.56 2.20
CA LEU A 362 7.05 10.91 3.56
C LEU A 362 7.56 12.31 3.96
N GLY A 363 8.62 12.81 3.32
CA GLY A 363 9.11 14.17 3.48
C GLY A 363 8.10 15.20 2.98
N PHE A 364 7.58 15.03 1.75
CA PHE A 364 6.50 15.84 1.19
C PHE A 364 5.26 15.82 2.09
N MET A 365 4.83 14.64 2.51
CA MET A 365 3.69 14.45 3.38
C MET A 365 3.85 15.24 4.69
N ASN A 366 4.94 15.01 5.41
CA ASN A 366 5.20 15.66 6.69
C ASN A 366 5.31 17.18 6.57
N ASP A 367 6.02 17.69 5.56
CA ASP A 367 6.22 19.12 5.38
C ASP A 367 4.92 19.84 5.02
N THR A 368 4.13 19.29 4.09
CA THR A 368 2.86 19.90 3.67
C THR A 368 1.81 19.86 4.78
N ILE A 369 1.72 18.74 5.53
CA ILE A 369 0.84 18.63 6.71
C ILE A 369 1.26 19.63 7.79
N ASN A 370 2.54 19.73 8.11
CA ASN A 370 3.04 20.70 9.09
C ASN A 370 2.81 22.14 8.64
N TYR A 371 2.85 22.41 7.35
CA TYR A 371 2.53 23.73 6.81
C TYR A 371 1.05 24.11 7.03
N ILE A 372 0.10 23.22 6.74
CA ILE A 372 -1.32 23.51 6.90
C ILE A 372 -1.75 23.60 8.36
N LYS A 373 -1.06 22.92 9.28
CA LYS A 373 -1.25 23.07 10.75
C LYS A 373 -0.89 24.47 11.23
N THR A 374 -0.01 25.16 10.51
CA THR A 374 0.43 26.51 10.86
C THR A 374 -0.68 27.52 10.58
N PRO A 375 -1.00 28.42 11.55
CA PRO A 375 -1.97 29.50 11.32
C PRO A 375 -1.58 30.36 10.10
N PRO A 376 -2.53 30.82 9.26
CA PRO A 376 -2.24 31.56 8.03
C PRO A 376 -1.30 32.75 8.22
N PHE A 377 -1.43 33.50 9.32
CA PHE A 377 -0.57 34.65 9.62
C PHE A 377 0.88 34.31 9.97
N GLU A 378 1.19 33.02 10.27
CA GLU A 378 2.54 32.52 10.53
C GLU A 378 3.14 31.76 9.33
N ARG A 379 2.34 31.34 8.34
CA ARG A 379 2.77 30.52 7.20
C ARG A 379 3.94 31.14 6.43
N ARG A 380 4.06 32.46 6.41
CA ARG A 380 5.21 33.16 5.79
C ARG A 380 6.56 32.73 6.38
N ASN A 381 6.61 32.34 7.65
CA ASN A 381 7.82 31.90 8.34
C ASN A 381 8.17 30.43 8.04
N HIS A 382 7.22 29.69 7.47
CA HIS A 382 7.33 28.26 7.14
C HIS A 382 7.19 28.02 5.63
N HIS A 383 7.36 29.05 4.81
CA HIS A 383 7.11 29.02 3.38
C HIS A 383 7.89 27.93 2.63
N ASN A 384 9.12 27.66 3.04
CA ASN A 384 9.96 26.63 2.45
C ASN A 384 9.43 25.19 2.60
N LYS A 385 8.54 24.92 3.52
CA LYS A 385 7.95 23.57 3.68
C LYS A 385 7.19 23.10 2.43
N MET A 386 6.57 24.02 1.70
CA MET A 386 5.87 23.69 0.45
C MET A 386 6.82 23.55 -0.76
N THR A 387 8.06 24.01 -0.65
CA THR A 387 9.00 24.01 -1.79
C THR A 387 10.15 23.03 -1.60
N PHE A 388 10.37 22.55 -0.39
CA PHE A 388 11.55 21.76 -0.02
C PHE A 388 11.62 20.42 -0.74
N SER A 389 10.49 19.75 -0.95
CA SER A 389 10.42 18.45 -1.66
C SER A 389 11.11 18.50 -3.03
N MET A 390 10.99 19.60 -3.75
CA MET A 390 11.62 19.74 -5.07
C MET A 390 13.16 19.76 -5.03
N SER A 391 13.78 19.93 -3.86
CA SER A 391 15.25 19.88 -3.70
C SER A 391 15.81 18.45 -3.83
N TYR A 392 14.99 17.44 -3.57
CA TYR A 392 15.39 16.03 -3.60
C TYR A 392 14.49 15.16 -4.51
N PHE A 393 13.39 15.69 -5.01
CA PHE A 393 12.34 14.94 -5.73
C PHE A 393 12.89 14.05 -6.86
N TYR A 394 13.94 14.46 -7.54
CA TYR A 394 14.53 13.69 -8.65
C TYR A 394 15.59 12.66 -8.22
N ASN A 395 15.74 12.40 -6.91
CA ASN A 395 16.67 11.39 -6.41
C ASN A 395 16.08 9.97 -6.48
N ASP A 396 14.76 9.87 -6.38
CA ASP A 396 13.98 8.63 -6.46
C ASP A 396 12.67 8.88 -7.23
N LEU A 397 11.93 7.82 -7.55
CA LEU A 397 10.62 7.91 -8.20
C LEU A 397 9.53 7.95 -7.12
N PHE A 398 9.08 9.14 -6.78
CA PHE A 398 8.22 9.35 -5.63
C PHE A 398 6.72 9.23 -5.93
N ILE A 399 5.97 8.68 -4.94
CA ILE A 399 4.53 8.81 -4.77
C ILE A 399 4.29 9.81 -3.64
N LEU A 400 3.26 10.63 -3.78
CA LEU A 400 2.87 11.64 -2.80
C LEU A 400 1.70 11.11 -1.95
N PRO A 401 1.96 10.53 -0.75
CA PRO A 401 0.91 9.94 0.06
C PRO A 401 0.26 10.95 1.00
N TYR A 402 -1.03 10.77 1.23
CA TYR A 402 -1.73 11.14 2.47
C TYR A 402 -2.40 9.87 2.98
N SER A 403 -1.60 9.01 3.63
CA SER A 403 -1.95 7.64 4.00
C SER A 403 -2.72 7.52 5.33
N HIS A 404 -3.15 6.30 5.64
CA HIS A 404 -3.87 5.94 6.86
C HIS A 404 -3.15 6.36 8.14
N ASP A 405 -1.82 6.25 8.19
CA ASP A 405 -1.02 6.59 9.37
C ASP A 405 -1.17 8.05 9.83
N GLU A 406 -1.57 8.94 8.92
CA GLU A 406 -1.70 10.35 9.25
C GLU A 406 -3.06 10.73 9.84
N VAL A 407 -4.03 9.81 9.88
CA VAL A 407 -5.40 10.09 10.35
C VAL A 407 -5.84 9.22 11.52
N VAL A 408 -4.87 8.70 12.29
CA VAL A 408 -5.05 7.80 13.43
C VAL A 408 -4.20 8.23 14.63
N HIS A 409 -4.40 7.58 15.76
CA HIS A 409 -3.55 7.67 16.97
C HIS A 409 -3.35 9.08 17.53
N GLY A 410 -4.38 9.93 17.51
CA GLY A 410 -4.34 11.28 18.02
C GLY A 410 -3.66 12.29 17.08
N LYS A 411 -3.37 11.89 15.84
CA LYS A 411 -2.78 12.78 14.82
C LYS A 411 -3.80 13.74 14.20
N LYS A 412 -5.10 13.54 14.43
CA LYS A 412 -6.25 14.23 13.82
C LYS A 412 -6.46 13.86 12.35
N THR A 413 -7.64 14.18 11.82
CA THR A 413 -7.94 14.02 10.37
C THR A 413 -7.29 15.13 9.55
N MET A 414 -7.27 14.98 8.23
CA MET A 414 -6.69 16.00 7.35
C MET A 414 -7.35 17.37 7.55
N VAL A 415 -8.68 17.42 7.68
CA VAL A 415 -9.43 18.66 7.92
C VAL A 415 -9.18 19.22 9.32
N ASP A 416 -9.24 18.37 10.36
CA ASP A 416 -9.08 18.82 11.75
C ASP A 416 -7.63 19.27 12.10
N LYS A 417 -6.64 18.88 11.28
CA LYS A 417 -5.28 19.42 11.38
C LYS A 417 -5.18 20.90 11.03
N VAL A 418 -6.09 21.41 10.19
CA VAL A 418 -6.04 22.79 9.67
C VAL A 418 -6.54 23.77 10.71
N PHE A 419 -5.79 24.83 10.92
CA PHE A 419 -6.19 25.93 11.79
C PHE A 419 -7.29 26.79 11.15
N GLY A 420 -8.30 27.20 11.93
CA GLY A 420 -9.33 28.15 11.53
C GLY A 420 -10.74 27.62 11.64
N SER A 421 -11.68 28.37 11.08
CA SER A 421 -13.10 27.99 10.96
C SER A 421 -13.26 26.81 9.98
N GLN A 422 -14.39 26.13 10.05
CA GLN A 422 -14.72 25.04 9.11
C GLN A 422 -14.52 25.48 7.64
N GLN A 423 -14.97 26.67 7.28
CA GLN A 423 -14.82 27.21 5.92
C GLN A 423 -13.34 27.34 5.52
N GLU A 424 -12.49 27.84 6.41
CA GLU A 424 -11.05 27.97 6.17
C GLU A 424 -10.35 26.63 6.12
N GLN A 425 -10.78 25.66 6.92
CA GLN A 425 -10.27 24.29 6.91
C GLN A 425 -10.51 23.64 5.55
N PHE A 426 -11.75 23.63 5.07
CA PHE A 426 -12.10 23.03 3.78
C PHE A 426 -11.45 23.76 2.61
N ALA A 427 -11.36 25.10 2.64
CA ALA A 427 -10.64 25.86 1.62
C ALA A 427 -9.16 25.49 1.57
N THR A 428 -8.51 25.33 2.73
CA THR A 428 -7.10 24.93 2.81
C THR A 428 -6.89 23.50 2.31
N ILE A 429 -7.81 22.57 2.62
CA ILE A 429 -7.74 21.18 2.13
C ILE A 429 -7.90 21.11 0.60
N ARG A 430 -8.84 21.86 0.01
CA ARG A 430 -8.96 21.95 -1.45
C ARG A 430 -7.66 22.45 -2.09
N ALA A 431 -7.03 23.47 -1.52
CA ALA A 431 -5.74 23.99 -2.00
C ALA A 431 -4.61 22.96 -1.83
N LEU A 432 -4.56 22.24 -0.69
CA LEU A 432 -3.58 21.20 -0.43
C LEU A 432 -3.67 20.03 -1.42
N TYR A 433 -4.88 19.52 -1.65
CA TYR A 433 -5.08 18.43 -2.62
C TYR A 433 -4.76 18.89 -4.04
N THR A 434 -5.08 20.13 -4.40
CA THR A 434 -4.64 20.69 -5.69
C THR A 434 -3.12 20.73 -5.78
N PHE A 435 -2.43 21.10 -4.70
CA PHE A 435 -0.97 21.11 -4.67
C PHE A 435 -0.41 19.68 -4.84
N GLN A 436 -0.95 18.68 -4.13
CA GLN A 436 -0.57 17.28 -4.29
C GLN A 436 -0.76 16.80 -5.74
N PHE A 437 -1.94 17.05 -6.33
CA PHE A 437 -2.28 16.52 -7.65
C PHE A 437 -1.55 17.19 -8.80
N THR A 438 -1.07 18.40 -8.61
CA THR A 438 -0.33 19.16 -9.64
C THR A 438 1.18 19.15 -9.43
N HIS A 439 1.68 18.81 -8.23
CA HIS A 439 3.09 18.53 -7.98
C HIS A 439 3.54 17.27 -8.77
N PRO A 440 4.80 17.18 -9.25
CA PRO A 440 5.31 15.94 -9.83
C PRO A 440 5.17 14.74 -8.89
N GLY A 441 5.05 13.54 -9.46
CA GLY A 441 4.89 12.28 -8.72
C GLY A 441 3.48 11.69 -8.80
N LYS A 442 3.35 10.40 -8.49
CA LYS A 442 2.05 9.71 -8.45
C LYS A 442 1.31 10.05 -7.16
N LYS A 443 0.02 9.75 -7.07
CA LYS A 443 -0.87 10.21 -6.00
C LYS A 443 -1.42 9.04 -5.20
N LEU A 444 -1.44 9.21 -3.87
CA LEU A 444 -2.08 8.27 -2.96
C LEU A 444 -2.86 9.04 -1.90
N ASN A 445 -4.12 8.65 -1.70
CA ASN A 445 -4.97 9.16 -0.64
C ASN A 445 -5.69 8.03 0.07
N PHE A 446 -5.70 8.09 1.40
CA PHE A 446 -6.44 7.14 2.22
C PHE A 446 -7.94 7.44 2.16
N MET A 447 -8.75 6.38 2.18
CA MET A 447 -10.20 6.42 2.22
C MET A 447 -10.71 7.35 3.34
N GLY A 448 -11.73 8.17 3.03
CA GLY A 448 -12.32 9.15 3.95
C GLY A 448 -11.68 10.54 3.89
N ASN A 449 -10.45 10.68 3.36
CA ASN A 449 -9.84 11.99 3.16
C ASN A 449 -10.69 12.89 2.24
N GLU A 450 -11.33 12.30 1.24
CA GLU A 450 -12.22 12.95 0.29
C GLU A 450 -13.58 13.34 0.88
N LEU A 451 -13.98 12.75 2.00
CA LEU A 451 -15.20 13.06 2.72
C LEU A 451 -15.01 14.24 3.69
N GLY A 452 -13.76 14.57 4.03
CA GLY A 452 -13.46 15.65 4.97
C GLY A 452 -13.87 15.33 6.40
N GLU A 453 -13.65 14.11 6.85
CA GLU A 453 -14.04 13.67 8.19
C GLU A 453 -13.34 14.47 9.30
N TYR A 454 -14.03 14.66 10.43
CA TYR A 454 -13.48 15.23 11.65
C TYR A 454 -13.10 14.18 12.69
N LEU A 455 -13.63 12.96 12.58
CA LEU A 455 -13.26 11.85 13.45
C LEU A 455 -12.14 11.05 12.80
N GLU A 456 -11.09 10.77 13.57
CA GLU A 456 -10.02 9.88 13.12
C GLU A 456 -10.59 8.52 12.71
N TRP A 457 -9.99 7.94 11.68
CA TRP A 457 -10.35 6.62 11.21
C TRP A 457 -10.22 5.57 12.30
N ARG A 458 -11.16 4.63 12.31
CA ARG A 458 -11.21 3.48 13.20
C ARG A 458 -11.65 2.26 12.44
N ASP A 459 -10.91 1.17 12.61
CA ASP A 459 -11.18 -0.09 11.93
C ASP A 459 -12.52 -0.74 12.30
N GLU A 460 -13.03 -0.42 13.50
CA GLU A 460 -14.33 -0.93 13.97
C GLU A 460 -15.54 -0.13 13.46
N LYS A 461 -15.33 0.95 12.69
CA LYS A 461 -16.40 1.80 12.14
C LYS A 461 -16.26 1.98 10.64
N GLU A 462 -17.40 2.07 9.95
CA GLU A 462 -17.39 2.50 8.56
C GLU A 462 -17.08 3.99 8.41
N LEU A 463 -16.72 4.39 7.20
CA LEU A 463 -16.54 5.80 6.85
C LEU A 463 -17.82 6.60 7.06
N GLY A 464 -17.67 7.90 7.33
CA GLY A 464 -18.76 8.83 7.57
C GLY A 464 -19.58 9.17 6.32
N TRP A 465 -20.15 8.19 5.63
CA TRP A 465 -20.90 8.38 4.39
C TRP A 465 -22.07 9.37 4.52
N ASN A 466 -22.65 9.49 5.71
CA ASN A 466 -23.69 10.47 6.02
C ASN A 466 -23.19 11.93 5.93
N LEU A 467 -21.89 12.18 5.99
CA LEU A 467 -21.30 13.51 5.82
C LEU A 467 -21.64 14.12 4.46
N LEU A 468 -21.82 13.31 3.42
CA LEU A 468 -22.21 13.79 2.09
C LEU A 468 -23.63 14.42 2.05
N THR A 469 -24.42 14.28 3.10
CA THR A 469 -25.68 15.03 3.24
C THR A 469 -25.47 16.50 3.64
N TYR A 470 -24.25 16.87 4.08
CA TYR A 470 -23.91 18.23 4.46
C TYR A 470 -23.19 18.95 3.33
N PRO A 471 -23.66 20.15 2.90
CA PRO A 471 -23.16 20.81 1.68
C PRO A 471 -21.65 21.02 1.63
N ILE A 472 -20.97 21.27 2.75
CA ILE A 472 -19.54 21.55 2.76
C ILE A 472 -18.70 20.27 2.50
N HIS A 473 -19.16 19.12 2.99
CA HIS A 473 -18.53 17.82 2.75
C HIS A 473 -18.78 17.33 1.32
N ASP A 474 -20.03 17.43 0.87
CA ASP A 474 -20.41 17.11 -0.51
C ASP A 474 -19.64 17.97 -1.52
N SER A 475 -19.49 19.26 -1.25
CA SER A 475 -18.70 20.19 -2.08
C SER A 475 -17.21 19.81 -2.12
N LEU A 476 -16.63 19.31 -1.03
CA LEU A 476 -15.24 18.80 -1.02
C LEU A 476 -15.14 17.54 -1.88
N HIS A 477 -16.07 16.62 -1.71
CA HIS A 477 -16.12 15.38 -2.46
C HIS A 477 -16.22 15.63 -3.98
N GLU A 478 -17.14 16.52 -4.40
CA GLU A 478 -17.27 16.96 -5.79
C GLU A 478 -16.01 17.70 -6.30
N TYR A 479 -15.34 18.47 -5.44
CA TYR A 479 -14.07 19.10 -5.79
C TYR A 479 -12.96 18.06 -6.04
N VAL A 480 -12.82 17.07 -5.17
CA VAL A 480 -11.84 15.99 -5.32
C VAL A 480 -12.09 15.23 -6.62
N LYS A 481 -13.34 14.91 -6.92
CA LYS A 481 -13.74 14.26 -8.19
C LYS A 481 -13.37 15.12 -9.42
N ALA A 482 -13.61 16.42 -9.38
CA ALA A 482 -13.23 17.34 -10.44
C ALA A 482 -11.71 17.45 -10.60
N LEU A 483 -10.95 17.43 -9.50
CA LEU A 483 -9.50 17.46 -9.48
C LEU A 483 -8.90 16.17 -10.07
N HIS A 484 -9.43 15.01 -9.69
CA HIS A 484 -9.03 13.72 -10.25
C HIS A 484 -9.29 13.66 -11.76
N LYS A 485 -10.46 14.12 -12.21
CA LYS A 485 -10.78 14.22 -13.63
C LYS A 485 -9.77 15.09 -14.37
N LEU A 486 -9.45 16.26 -13.81
CA LEU A 486 -8.42 17.14 -14.38
C LEU A 486 -7.06 16.44 -14.49
N TYR A 487 -6.65 15.73 -13.43
CA TYR A 487 -5.41 14.95 -13.43
C TYR A 487 -5.38 13.92 -14.57
N LEU A 488 -6.44 13.14 -14.72
CA LEU A 488 -6.53 12.10 -15.76
C LEU A 488 -6.54 12.70 -17.19
N GLU A 489 -7.16 13.85 -17.38
CA GLU A 489 -7.31 14.50 -18.70
C GLU A 489 -6.11 15.35 -19.14
N GLN A 490 -5.20 15.69 -18.21
CA GLN A 490 -4.10 16.61 -18.50
C GLN A 490 -2.73 15.90 -18.45
N PRO A 491 -2.18 15.45 -19.60
CA PRO A 491 -0.89 14.76 -19.64
C PRO A 491 0.26 15.51 -18.97
N ALA A 492 0.21 16.85 -18.95
CA ALA A 492 1.20 17.67 -18.25
C ALA A 492 1.28 17.43 -16.73
N LEU A 493 0.27 16.77 -16.13
CA LEU A 493 0.24 16.48 -14.70
C LEU A 493 0.81 15.12 -14.32
N TYR A 494 1.06 14.22 -15.30
CA TYR A 494 1.54 12.86 -15.02
C TYR A 494 2.62 12.34 -15.98
N LYS A 495 2.64 12.83 -17.25
CA LYS A 495 3.73 12.49 -18.17
C LYS A 495 5.00 13.23 -17.78
N SER A 496 6.10 12.50 -17.82
CA SER A 496 7.41 13.05 -17.46
C SER A 496 7.50 13.58 -16.02
N ASP A 497 6.74 13.00 -15.07
CA ASP A 497 6.80 13.35 -13.66
C ASP A 497 8.23 13.39 -13.13
N TYR A 498 9.03 12.42 -13.53
CA TYR A 498 10.40 12.22 -13.06
C TYR A 498 11.47 12.84 -13.96
N ASN A 499 11.06 13.70 -14.90
CA ASN A 499 11.96 14.49 -15.72
C ASN A 499 11.96 15.96 -15.26
N SER A 500 13.09 16.45 -14.81
CA SER A 500 13.22 17.81 -14.27
C SER A 500 12.80 18.94 -15.24
N THR A 501 12.76 18.68 -16.55
CA THR A 501 12.30 19.67 -17.54
C THR A 501 10.78 19.86 -17.54
N SER A 502 10.00 18.91 -17.00
CA SER A 502 8.54 18.98 -16.93
C SER A 502 8.02 19.98 -15.89
N PHE A 503 8.84 20.33 -14.90
CA PHE A 503 8.49 21.22 -13.80
C PHE A 503 9.38 22.46 -13.77
N ARG A 504 8.79 23.61 -13.44
CA ARG A 504 9.55 24.84 -13.16
C ARG A 504 8.80 25.74 -12.21
N TRP A 505 9.48 26.18 -11.16
CA TRP A 505 9.01 27.28 -10.33
C TRP A 505 8.92 28.58 -11.11
N ILE A 506 7.81 29.30 -10.97
CA ILE A 506 7.62 30.68 -11.46
C ILE A 506 7.82 31.63 -10.29
N ASP A 507 7.29 31.26 -9.14
CA ASP A 507 7.43 32.04 -7.91
C ASP A 507 7.45 31.07 -6.71
N ALA A 508 8.66 30.78 -6.21
CA ALA A 508 8.90 29.89 -5.08
C ALA A 508 9.10 30.64 -3.76
N ASP A 509 9.38 31.95 -3.83
CA ASP A 509 9.89 32.72 -2.69
C ASP A 509 8.92 33.82 -2.19
N ASN A 510 7.69 33.84 -2.66
CA ASN A 510 6.70 34.86 -2.32
C ASN A 510 6.06 34.63 -0.93
N LYS A 511 6.91 34.56 0.08
CA LYS A 511 6.50 34.33 1.47
C LYS A 511 5.62 35.42 2.06
N ASN A 512 5.72 36.66 1.56
CA ASN A 512 4.93 37.78 2.08
C ASN A 512 3.44 37.64 1.75
N GLN A 513 3.12 37.09 0.60
CA GLN A 513 1.75 36.80 0.18
C GLN A 513 1.38 35.32 0.38
N CYS A 514 2.29 34.45 0.84
CA CYS A 514 2.11 33.00 0.90
C CYS A 514 1.60 32.44 -0.44
N ILE A 515 2.17 32.93 -1.55
CA ILE A 515 1.84 32.49 -2.91
C ILE A 515 2.94 31.58 -3.42
N TYR A 516 2.52 30.50 -4.09
CA TYR A 516 3.38 29.60 -4.84
C TYR A 516 2.87 29.53 -6.27
N ALA A 517 3.78 29.61 -7.23
CA ALA A 517 3.42 29.43 -8.62
C ALA A 517 4.48 28.60 -9.35
N TYR A 518 4.02 27.65 -10.15
CA TYR A 518 4.87 26.81 -10.99
C TYR A 518 4.15 26.40 -12.27
N ARG A 519 4.90 25.85 -13.19
CA ARG A 519 4.36 25.23 -14.39
C ARG A 519 4.67 23.74 -14.47
N ARG A 520 3.79 23.01 -15.13
CA ARG A 520 3.99 21.65 -15.59
C ARG A 520 3.85 21.60 -17.09
N SER A 521 4.72 20.85 -17.77
CA SER A 521 4.68 20.69 -19.22
C SER A 521 4.79 19.22 -19.61
N ASP A 522 4.01 18.81 -20.60
CA ASP A 522 4.14 17.49 -21.20
C ASP A 522 5.22 17.47 -22.32
N PRO A 523 5.61 16.29 -22.82
CA PRO A 523 6.59 16.20 -23.91
C PRO A 523 6.15 16.86 -25.22
N SER A 524 4.85 17.13 -25.42
CA SER A 524 4.34 17.86 -26.60
C SER A 524 4.47 19.38 -26.47
N GLY A 525 4.86 19.86 -25.29
CA GLY A 525 4.99 21.29 -25.00
C GLY A 525 3.70 21.93 -24.46
N LYS A 526 2.62 21.16 -24.26
CA LYS A 526 1.42 21.68 -23.59
C LYS A 526 1.75 21.98 -22.14
N THR A 527 1.49 23.23 -21.72
CA THR A 527 1.90 23.75 -20.42
C THR A 527 0.69 24.19 -19.60
N LEU A 528 0.67 23.78 -18.34
CA LEU A 528 -0.25 24.23 -17.31
C LEU A 528 0.49 25.10 -16.31
N TYR A 529 -0.19 26.12 -15.82
CA TYR A 529 0.29 27.03 -14.79
C TYR A 529 -0.58 26.86 -13.54
N MET A 530 0.04 26.67 -12.41
CA MET A 530 -0.60 26.54 -11.10
C MET A 530 -0.22 27.74 -10.23
N VAL A 531 -1.23 28.26 -9.53
CA VAL A 531 -1.07 29.35 -8.56
C VAL A 531 -1.82 29.01 -7.29
N PHE A 532 -1.12 29.07 -6.17
CA PHE A 532 -1.67 28.75 -4.85
C PHE A 532 -1.58 29.96 -3.93
N ASN A 533 -2.66 30.25 -3.24
CA ASN A 533 -2.73 31.27 -2.20
C ASN A 533 -3.05 30.61 -0.85
N PHE A 534 -2.06 30.51 0.00
CA PHE A 534 -2.21 29.97 1.37
C PHE A 534 -2.23 31.05 2.45
N SER A 535 -2.41 32.33 2.09
CA SER A 535 -2.39 33.45 3.04
C SER A 535 -3.64 33.54 3.94
N GLY A 536 -4.72 32.85 3.57
CA GLY A 536 -6.03 33.00 4.22
C GLY A 536 -6.75 34.30 3.87
N SER A 537 -6.27 35.08 2.90
CA SER A 537 -6.87 36.34 2.45
C SER A 537 -6.71 36.52 0.96
N TYR A 538 -7.55 37.36 0.37
CA TYR A 538 -7.46 37.73 -1.03
C TYR A 538 -6.11 38.37 -1.36
N GLN A 539 -5.49 37.95 -2.47
CA GLN A 539 -4.22 38.48 -2.96
C GLN A 539 -4.32 38.93 -4.42
N ASN A 540 -3.73 40.06 -4.72
CA ASN A 540 -3.48 40.46 -6.10
C ASN A 540 -2.12 39.88 -6.54
N TYR A 541 -2.15 39.03 -7.57
CA TYR A 541 -0.94 38.40 -8.09
C TYR A 541 -0.84 38.51 -9.61
N ILE A 542 0.34 38.76 -10.10
CA ILE A 542 0.64 38.82 -11.55
C ILE A 542 1.41 37.54 -11.93
N LEU A 543 0.71 36.59 -12.57
CA LEU A 543 1.31 35.37 -13.06
C LEU A 543 2.20 35.67 -14.30
N LYS A 544 3.48 35.35 -14.18
CA LYS A 544 4.43 35.43 -15.32
C LYS A 544 4.32 34.12 -16.11
N VAL A 545 3.98 34.25 -17.39
CA VAL A 545 3.92 33.11 -18.32
C VAL A 545 5.06 33.20 -19.33
N GLU A 546 5.56 32.06 -19.78
CA GLU A 546 6.73 31.96 -20.66
C GLU A 546 6.33 32.02 -22.15
N GLN A 547 5.09 31.69 -22.47
CA GLN A 547 4.60 31.63 -23.83
C GLN A 547 3.54 32.69 -24.05
N ASN A 548 3.63 33.40 -25.18
CA ASN A 548 2.55 34.27 -25.59
C ASN A 548 1.37 33.46 -26.06
N GLY A 549 0.19 33.83 -25.62
CA GLY A 549 -1.03 33.09 -25.96
C GLY A 549 -2.25 33.51 -25.18
N ALA A 550 -3.29 32.71 -25.32
CA ALA A 550 -4.53 32.88 -24.59
C ALA A 550 -4.64 31.78 -23.50
N TYR A 551 -5.01 32.20 -22.31
CA TYR A 551 -5.09 31.36 -21.12
C TYR A 551 -6.51 31.38 -20.55
N LYS A 552 -6.97 30.22 -20.10
CA LYS A 552 -8.22 30.09 -19.35
C LYS A 552 -8.01 29.30 -18.06
N GLU A 553 -8.77 29.63 -17.05
CA GLU A 553 -8.83 28.86 -15.81
C GLU A 553 -9.51 27.50 -16.08
N LEU A 554 -8.85 26.39 -15.72
CA LEU A 554 -9.39 25.03 -15.88
C LEU A 554 -10.09 24.57 -14.61
N LEU A 555 -9.52 24.88 -13.43
CA LEU A 555 -10.06 24.54 -12.12
C LEU A 555 -9.73 25.69 -11.16
N ASN A 556 -10.68 26.01 -10.29
CA ASN A 556 -10.50 26.97 -9.21
C ASN A 556 -11.19 26.44 -7.95
N SER A 557 -10.43 26.25 -6.87
CA SER A 557 -10.90 25.72 -5.61
C SER A 557 -11.82 26.67 -4.84
N ASP A 558 -11.89 27.95 -5.25
CA ASP A 558 -12.73 28.97 -4.61
C ASP A 558 -14.08 29.21 -5.32
N ARG A 559 -14.45 28.37 -6.29
CA ARG A 559 -15.78 28.44 -6.89
C ARG A 559 -16.88 28.13 -5.86
N ASP A 560 -17.99 28.79 -5.99
CA ASP A 560 -19.18 28.62 -5.12
C ASP A 560 -19.74 27.21 -5.13
N ILE A 561 -19.67 26.49 -6.27
CA ILE A 561 -20.04 25.07 -6.39
C ILE A 561 -19.18 24.15 -5.49
N TYR A 562 -18.02 24.61 -5.04
CA TYR A 562 -17.14 23.92 -4.09
C TYR A 562 -17.17 24.58 -2.70
N SER A 563 -18.23 25.32 -2.39
CA SER A 563 -18.36 26.10 -1.15
C SER A 563 -17.25 27.15 -0.95
N GLY A 564 -16.70 27.69 -2.05
CA GLY A 564 -15.78 28.81 -2.03
C GLY A 564 -16.48 30.17 -2.09
N SER A 565 -15.69 31.25 -2.03
CA SER A 565 -16.18 32.65 -2.09
C SER A 565 -16.47 33.12 -3.50
N ASN A 566 -16.33 32.25 -4.50
CA ASN A 566 -16.51 32.50 -5.94
C ASN A 566 -15.61 33.61 -6.52
N CYS A 567 -14.42 33.73 -5.97
CA CYS A 567 -13.37 34.57 -6.53
C CYS A 567 -12.71 33.89 -7.72
N ILE A 568 -13.25 34.03 -8.90
CA ILE A 568 -12.83 33.33 -10.12
C ILE A 568 -12.20 34.27 -11.15
N ASN A 569 -11.39 33.69 -12.03
CA ASN A 569 -10.87 34.37 -13.22
C ASN A 569 -11.69 33.91 -14.44
N SER A 570 -12.85 34.55 -14.63
CA SER A 570 -13.74 34.25 -15.74
C SER A 570 -13.24 34.87 -17.05
N GLY A 571 -13.11 34.05 -18.10
CA GLY A 571 -12.79 34.49 -19.44
C GLY A 571 -11.46 33.97 -20.01
N LEU A 572 -11.10 34.53 -21.14
CA LEU A 572 -9.85 34.24 -21.85
C LEU A 572 -8.89 35.40 -21.63
N TYR A 573 -7.72 35.12 -21.08
CA TYR A 573 -6.67 36.10 -20.81
C TYR A 573 -5.58 36.02 -21.85
N THR A 574 -5.17 37.12 -22.41
CA THR A 574 -4.06 37.17 -23.37
C THR A 574 -2.80 37.75 -22.71
N THR A 575 -1.62 37.33 -23.14
CA THR A 575 -0.33 37.64 -22.51
C THR A 575 0.05 39.13 -22.53
N ASN A 576 -0.63 39.96 -23.29
CA ASN A 576 -0.33 41.40 -23.32
C ASN A 576 -1.10 42.22 -22.27
N TYR A 577 -1.98 41.63 -21.51
CA TYR A 577 -2.78 42.32 -20.49
C TYR A 577 -3.19 41.43 -19.32
N LYS A 578 -2.53 41.66 -18.17
CA LYS A 578 -3.09 41.74 -16.82
C LYS A 578 -3.56 40.49 -16.04
N ILE A 579 -3.04 40.51 -14.83
CA ILE A 579 -3.64 40.22 -13.51
C ILE A 579 -4.75 39.17 -13.52
N GLY A 580 -4.34 37.93 -13.24
CA GLY A 580 -5.18 36.95 -12.60
C GLY A 580 -5.20 37.15 -11.06
N ARG A 581 -6.24 36.71 -10.40
CA ARG A 581 -6.38 36.72 -8.93
C ARG A 581 -6.08 35.32 -8.38
N ALA A 582 -5.21 35.23 -7.37
CA ALA A 582 -4.99 34.00 -6.64
C ALA A 582 -5.95 33.92 -5.43
N HIS A 583 -6.77 32.91 -5.37
CA HIS A 583 -7.82 32.74 -4.37
C HIS A 583 -7.59 31.55 -3.47
#